data_9e2d2e05ef60f2c33c8d89818f298c91
#
_entry.id   9e2d2e05ef60f2c33c8d89818f298c91
#
_cell.length_a   1.000
_cell.length_b   1.000
_cell.length_c   1.000
_cell.angle_alpha   90.00
_cell.angle_beta   90.00
_cell.angle_gamma   90.00
#
_symmetry.space_group_name_H-M   'P 1'
#
loop_
_entity.id
_entity.type
_entity.pdbx_description
1 polymer ?
#
loop_
_entity_poly.entity_id
_entity_poly.type
_entity_poly.pdbx_seq_one_letter_code
_entity_poly.pdbx_strand_id
1 'polypeptide(L)'
;MRAGLFWAGLIIALGLGAPQGAVAQQLGVVTSDVIVIDAERLLSETEYGQRLQREIQEERDRLIAYNERVASDLEAEEKSLTETRSETDPEAFRDMADAFDAKVTRLRQDSERMSRELERRRDLAPLQFMRVVQPVLSELLQETEAVVLLDRRSVLLHAEVADVTDLAITRINATVGTGPQSLPEPQPDESDAVEMPELPAPGGE
;
A
#
# COMPACT_ATOMS: atom_id res chain seq x y z
N MET A 1 -90.61 51.86 -14.59
CA MET A 1 -89.64 53.00 -14.42
C MET A 1 -88.43 52.45 -13.66
N ARG A 2 -87.23 52.61 -14.27
CA ARG A 2 -85.85 52.55 -13.65
C ARG A 2 -85.40 51.22 -13.02
N ALA A 3 -84.69 50.37 -13.66
CA ALA A 3 -83.29 50.42 -14.02
C ALA A 3 -82.38 50.32 -12.74
N GLY A 4 -81.70 49.24 -12.59
CA GLY A 4 -80.64 49.01 -11.58
C GLY A 4 -79.83 47.74 -11.87
N LEU A 5 -78.85 47.96 -12.78
CA LEU A 5 -77.82 46.93 -13.13
C LEU A 5 -76.83 46.78 -12.03
N PHE A 6 -76.64 45.57 -11.44
CA PHE A 6 -75.48 45.29 -10.63
C PHE A 6 -74.67 44.20 -11.32
N TRP A 7 -73.54 44.58 -11.81
CA TRP A 7 -72.45 43.70 -12.29
C TRP A 7 -71.69 43.12 -11.10
N ALA A 8 -71.75 41.86 -10.94
CA ALA A 8 -70.86 41.14 -10.01
C ALA A 8 -69.70 40.55 -10.83
N GLY A 9 -68.52 41.14 -10.67
CA GLY A 9 -67.33 40.71 -11.32
C GLY A 9 -66.73 39.44 -10.66
N LEU A 10 -66.62 38.36 -11.41
CA LEU A 10 -66.00 37.12 -10.99
C LEU A 10 -64.48 37.29 -11.20
N ILE A 11 -63.70 37.42 -10.10
CA ILE A 11 -62.22 37.41 -10.11
C ILE A 11 -61.77 35.96 -10.06
N ILE A 12 -61.34 35.45 -11.22
CA ILE A 12 -60.63 34.14 -11.26
C ILE A 12 -59.17 34.43 -10.89
N ALA A 13 -58.78 34.06 -9.67
CA ALA A 13 -57.39 34.04 -9.24
C ALA A 13 -56.68 32.85 -9.88
N LEU A 14 -55.92 33.13 -10.93
CA LEU A 14 -55.03 32.16 -11.56
C LEU A 14 -53.80 32.00 -10.64
N GLY A 15 -53.78 30.94 -9.82
CA GLY A 15 -52.62 30.57 -8.99
C GLY A 15 -51.48 30.10 -9.90
N LEU A 16 -50.49 30.95 -10.13
CA LEU A 16 -49.18 30.55 -10.67
C LEU A 16 -48.49 29.64 -9.61
N GLY A 17 -48.59 28.34 -9.80
CA GLY A 17 -47.71 27.37 -9.13
C GLY A 17 -46.29 27.57 -9.62
N ALA A 18 -45.45 28.18 -8.79
CA ALA A 18 -44.02 28.24 -9.05
C ALA A 18 -43.47 26.76 -9.01
N PRO A 19 -42.69 26.34 -10.01
CA PRO A 19 -42.00 25.06 -9.89
C PRO A 19 -41.04 25.16 -8.73
N GLN A 20 -41.26 24.33 -7.69
CA GLN A 20 -40.25 24.09 -6.69
C GLN A 20 -39.07 23.39 -7.41
N GLY A 21 -38.07 24.20 -7.73
CA GLY A 21 -36.79 23.67 -8.21
C GLY A 21 -36.28 22.64 -7.23
N ALA A 22 -36.21 21.40 -7.69
CA ALA A 22 -35.43 20.37 -7.00
C ALA A 22 -34.02 20.94 -6.86
N VAL A 23 -33.63 21.30 -5.64
CA VAL A 23 -32.25 21.57 -5.29
C VAL A 23 -31.56 20.23 -5.47
N ALA A 24 -31.00 19.99 -6.66
CA ALA A 24 -30.02 18.94 -6.83
C ALA A 24 -28.96 19.21 -5.76
N GLN A 25 -28.83 18.34 -4.81
CA GLN A 25 -27.69 18.33 -3.91
C GLN A 25 -26.47 18.16 -4.81
N GLN A 26 -25.87 19.27 -5.21
CA GLN A 26 -24.50 19.27 -5.66
C GLN A 26 -23.74 18.64 -4.50
N LEU A 27 -23.16 17.48 -4.76
CA LEU A 27 -22.05 16.96 -3.98
C LEU A 27 -20.96 18.03 -4.09
N GLY A 28 -21.07 19.06 -3.26
CA GLY A 28 -20.11 20.13 -3.21
C GLY A 28 -18.80 19.51 -2.79
N VAL A 29 -17.77 19.79 -3.55
CA VAL A 29 -16.40 19.61 -3.08
C VAL A 29 -16.32 20.37 -1.77
N VAL A 30 -16.10 19.61 -0.69
CA VAL A 30 -16.02 20.19 0.65
C VAL A 30 -14.71 20.93 0.72
N THR A 31 -14.77 22.25 0.67
CA THR A 31 -13.62 23.11 0.98
C THR A 31 -13.36 23.04 2.47
N SER A 32 -12.42 22.21 2.86
CA SER A 32 -11.86 22.14 4.21
C SER A 32 -10.36 22.38 4.11
N ASP A 33 -9.84 23.29 4.93
CA ASP A 33 -8.40 23.55 5.00
C ASP A 33 -7.59 22.30 5.38
N VAL A 34 -8.26 21.32 6.00
CA VAL A 34 -7.69 20.04 6.42
C VAL A 34 -8.55 18.88 5.92
N ILE A 35 -7.94 17.93 5.24
CA ILE A 35 -8.58 16.68 4.84
C ILE A 35 -7.89 15.49 5.52
N VAL A 36 -8.65 14.41 5.67
CA VAL A 36 -8.21 13.19 6.36
C VAL A 36 -8.35 12.01 5.42
N ILE A 37 -7.36 11.12 5.46
CA ILE A 37 -7.41 9.82 4.76
C ILE A 37 -7.07 8.70 5.76
N ASP A 38 -7.59 7.52 5.49
CA ASP A 38 -7.22 6.28 6.15
C ASP A 38 -6.20 5.54 5.28
N ALA A 39 -4.91 5.69 5.62
CA ALA A 39 -3.82 5.11 4.84
C ALA A 39 -3.88 3.55 4.80
N GLU A 40 -4.45 2.92 5.83
CA GLU A 40 -4.62 1.46 5.88
C GLU A 40 -5.71 1.02 4.90
N ARG A 41 -6.83 1.74 4.81
CA ARG A 41 -7.86 1.51 3.81
C ARG A 41 -7.33 1.75 2.39
N LEU A 42 -6.54 2.80 2.16
CA LEU A 42 -5.91 3.00 0.86
C LEU A 42 -5.08 1.79 0.44
N LEU A 43 -4.27 1.23 1.34
CA LEU A 43 -3.44 0.06 1.05
C LEU A 43 -4.28 -1.22 0.87
N SER A 44 -5.37 -1.40 1.63
CA SER A 44 -6.17 -2.63 1.59
C SER A 44 -7.26 -2.65 0.53
N GLU A 45 -7.77 -1.48 0.11
CA GLU A 45 -8.92 -1.38 -0.77
C GLU A 45 -8.57 -0.94 -2.21
N THR A 46 -7.38 -0.37 -2.46
CA THR A 46 -6.95 -0.05 -3.82
C THR A 46 -6.43 -1.28 -4.57
N GLU A 47 -6.56 -1.29 -5.90
CA GLU A 47 -6.06 -2.37 -6.76
C GLU A 47 -4.55 -2.57 -6.61
N TYR A 48 -3.79 -1.47 -6.52
CA TYR A 48 -2.35 -1.52 -6.32
C TYR A 48 -1.98 -2.10 -4.96
N GLY A 49 -2.62 -1.64 -3.88
CA GLY A 49 -2.36 -2.15 -2.54
C GLY A 49 -2.70 -3.64 -2.40
N GLN A 50 -3.84 -4.08 -2.95
CA GLN A 50 -4.23 -5.48 -2.99
C GLN A 50 -3.24 -6.33 -3.79
N ARG A 51 -2.67 -5.80 -4.89
CA ARG A 51 -1.62 -6.50 -5.62
C ARG A 51 -0.37 -6.70 -4.77
N LEU A 52 0.11 -5.65 -4.10
CA LEU A 52 1.28 -5.74 -3.19
C LEU A 52 1.07 -6.78 -2.09
N GLN A 53 -0.12 -6.81 -1.49
CA GLN A 53 -0.47 -7.81 -0.46
C GLN A 53 -0.48 -9.23 -1.02
N ARG A 54 -1.06 -9.44 -2.22
CA ARG A 54 -1.04 -10.76 -2.89
C ARG A 54 0.38 -11.21 -3.20
N GLU A 55 1.23 -10.36 -3.73
CA GLU A 55 2.63 -10.69 -4.04
C GLU A 55 3.41 -11.14 -2.80
N ILE A 56 3.23 -10.45 -1.66
CA ILE A 56 3.83 -10.82 -0.39
C ILE A 56 3.30 -12.17 0.09
N GLN A 57 1.99 -12.40 -0.02
CA GLN A 57 1.38 -13.67 0.38
C GLN A 57 1.88 -14.84 -0.48
N GLU A 58 1.94 -14.67 -1.79
CA GLU A 58 2.47 -15.67 -2.73
C GLU A 58 3.95 -16.00 -2.47
N GLU A 59 4.75 -14.99 -2.12
CA GLU A 59 6.15 -15.21 -1.77
C GLU A 59 6.29 -15.98 -0.45
N ARG A 60 5.45 -15.67 0.52
CA ARG A 60 5.36 -16.43 1.77
C ARG A 60 5.01 -17.90 1.53
N ASP A 61 3.98 -18.14 0.70
CA ASP A 61 3.52 -19.49 0.39
C ASP A 61 4.61 -20.28 -0.36
N ARG A 62 5.34 -19.63 -1.26
CA ARG A 62 6.49 -20.21 -1.94
C ARG A 62 7.62 -20.57 -0.97
N LEU A 63 7.90 -19.71 0.00
CA LEU A 63 8.91 -19.98 1.02
C LEU A 63 8.53 -21.16 1.93
N ILE A 64 7.25 -21.26 2.32
CA ILE A 64 6.74 -22.41 3.10
C ILE A 64 6.92 -23.69 2.30
N ALA A 65 6.46 -23.74 1.05
CA ALA A 65 6.59 -24.92 0.19
C ALA A 65 8.04 -25.28 -0.10
N TYR A 66 8.94 -24.30 -0.22
CA TYR A 66 10.38 -24.52 -0.34
C TYR A 66 10.94 -25.21 0.91
N ASN A 67 10.64 -24.69 2.10
CA ASN A 67 11.13 -25.24 3.37
C ASN A 67 10.61 -26.66 3.63
N GLU A 68 9.35 -26.93 3.31
CA GLU A 68 8.77 -28.29 3.41
C GLU A 68 9.49 -29.28 2.49
N ARG A 69 9.76 -28.87 1.25
CA ARG A 69 10.51 -29.71 0.30
C ARG A 69 11.94 -29.97 0.80
N VAL A 70 12.63 -28.91 1.23
CA VAL A 70 14.00 -29.04 1.77
C VAL A 70 14.02 -29.99 2.97
N ALA A 71 13.07 -29.89 3.88
CA ALA A 71 12.96 -30.77 5.04
C ALA A 71 12.78 -32.23 4.62
N SER A 72 11.88 -32.50 3.66
CA SER A 72 11.65 -33.85 3.14
C SER A 72 12.86 -34.42 2.42
N ASP A 73 13.55 -33.61 1.61
CA ASP A 73 14.77 -34.04 0.90
C ASP A 73 15.91 -34.37 1.86
N LEU A 74 16.09 -33.57 2.93
CA LEU A 74 17.09 -33.80 3.96
C LEU A 74 16.77 -35.06 4.77
N GLU A 75 15.51 -35.31 5.12
CA GLU A 75 15.09 -36.52 5.82
C GLU A 75 15.36 -37.79 4.98
N ALA A 76 15.06 -37.74 3.68
CA ALA A 76 15.34 -38.84 2.76
C ALA A 76 16.84 -39.11 2.62
N GLU A 77 17.68 -38.06 2.55
CA GLU A 77 19.13 -38.16 2.45
C GLU A 77 19.75 -38.69 3.75
N GLU A 78 19.33 -38.20 4.92
CA GLU A 78 19.75 -38.71 6.23
C GLU A 78 19.44 -40.18 6.39
N LYS A 79 18.23 -40.61 6.00
CA LYS A 79 17.84 -42.04 6.00
C LYS A 79 18.74 -42.85 5.10
N SER A 80 19.01 -42.39 3.87
CA SER A 80 19.92 -43.08 2.93
C SER A 80 21.33 -43.19 3.49
N LEU A 81 21.88 -42.14 4.11
CA LEU A 81 23.17 -42.19 4.78
C LEU A 81 23.19 -43.21 5.92
N THR A 82 22.14 -43.26 6.71
CA THR A 82 21.99 -44.22 7.81
C THR A 82 22.00 -45.68 7.32
N GLU A 83 21.26 -45.95 6.23
CA GLU A 83 21.17 -47.29 5.62
C GLU A 83 22.50 -47.77 5.02
N THR A 84 23.23 -46.83 4.36
CA THR A 84 24.50 -47.17 3.68
C THR A 84 25.71 -47.23 4.63
N ARG A 85 25.56 -46.78 5.89
CA ARG A 85 26.65 -46.69 6.88
C ARG A 85 27.42 -48.02 7.09
N SER A 86 26.69 -49.13 7.15
CA SER A 86 27.29 -50.44 7.40
C SER A 86 28.02 -51.05 6.20
N GLU A 87 27.74 -50.53 5.00
CA GLU A 87 28.27 -51.04 3.73
C GLU A 87 29.39 -50.14 3.16
N THR A 88 29.58 -48.94 3.76
CA THR A 88 30.53 -47.93 3.28
C THR A 88 31.81 -47.94 4.13
N ASP A 89 32.94 -47.70 3.46
CA ASP A 89 34.23 -47.50 4.14
C ASP A 89 34.16 -46.35 5.15
N PRO A 90 34.74 -46.46 6.36
CA PRO A 90 34.64 -45.45 7.40
C PRO A 90 35.13 -44.04 6.99
N GLU A 91 36.14 -43.94 6.13
CA GLU A 91 36.67 -42.67 5.66
C GLU A 91 35.71 -42.04 4.62
N ALA A 92 35.25 -42.83 3.66
CA ALA A 92 34.26 -42.40 2.69
C ALA A 92 32.92 -41.98 3.35
N PHE A 93 32.49 -42.70 4.41
CA PHE A 93 31.29 -42.30 5.16
C PHE A 93 31.46 -40.97 5.86
N ARG A 94 32.64 -40.66 6.43
CA ARG A 94 32.91 -39.36 7.02
C ARG A 94 32.78 -38.23 5.99
N ASP A 95 33.35 -38.41 4.80
CA ASP A 95 33.25 -37.41 3.74
C ASP A 95 31.78 -37.15 3.33
N MET A 96 30.97 -38.23 3.28
CA MET A 96 29.53 -38.10 2.98
C MET A 96 28.77 -37.37 4.11
N ALA A 97 29.06 -37.66 5.36
CA ALA A 97 28.47 -37.01 6.51
C ALA A 97 28.84 -35.51 6.58
N ASP A 98 30.12 -35.19 6.36
CA ASP A 98 30.58 -33.79 6.33
C ASP A 98 29.93 -32.99 5.18
N ALA A 99 29.76 -33.62 4.01
CA ALA A 99 29.05 -33.01 2.89
C ALA A 99 27.55 -32.75 3.20
N PHE A 100 26.91 -33.68 3.88
CA PHE A 100 25.52 -33.54 4.33
C PHE A 100 25.39 -32.41 5.35
N ASP A 101 26.26 -32.35 6.37
CA ASP A 101 26.25 -31.28 7.38
C ASP A 101 26.46 -29.88 6.74
N ALA A 102 27.39 -29.80 5.78
CA ALA A 102 27.61 -28.57 5.03
C ALA A 102 26.36 -28.18 4.20
N LYS A 103 25.66 -29.16 3.61
CA LYS A 103 24.41 -28.93 2.88
C LYS A 103 23.30 -28.42 3.80
N VAL A 104 23.10 -29.06 4.96
CA VAL A 104 22.13 -28.64 5.98
C VAL A 104 22.38 -27.19 6.41
N THR A 105 23.64 -26.87 6.71
CA THR A 105 24.04 -25.53 7.13
C THR A 105 23.71 -24.48 6.06
N ARG A 106 24.06 -24.76 4.80
CA ARG A 106 23.79 -23.86 3.68
C ARG A 106 22.28 -23.65 3.46
N LEU A 107 21.48 -24.71 3.44
CA LEU A 107 20.03 -24.63 3.23
C LEU A 107 19.33 -23.86 4.35
N ARG A 108 19.81 -24.00 5.60
CA ARG A 108 19.32 -23.20 6.74
C ARG A 108 19.62 -21.73 6.55
N GLN A 109 20.85 -21.38 6.17
CA GLN A 109 21.23 -19.99 5.89
C GLN A 109 20.43 -19.40 4.74
N ASP A 110 20.17 -20.17 3.69
CA ASP A 110 19.34 -19.73 2.55
C ASP A 110 17.88 -19.46 2.96
N SER A 111 17.29 -20.35 3.77
CA SER A 111 15.95 -20.16 4.32
C SER A 111 15.86 -18.91 5.21
N GLU A 112 16.84 -18.70 6.08
CA GLU A 112 16.90 -17.49 6.92
C GLU A 112 17.05 -16.21 6.09
N ARG A 113 17.87 -16.25 5.03
CA ARG A 113 18.03 -15.10 4.12
C ARG A 113 16.71 -14.77 3.41
N MET A 114 16.02 -15.78 2.86
CA MET A 114 14.72 -15.59 2.20
C MET A 114 13.66 -15.08 3.18
N SER A 115 13.64 -15.57 4.41
CA SER A 115 12.71 -15.08 5.45
C SER A 115 12.94 -13.61 5.76
N ARG A 116 14.19 -13.20 5.96
CA ARG A 116 14.53 -11.78 6.20
C ARG A 116 14.17 -10.88 5.01
N GLU A 117 14.36 -11.35 3.78
CA GLU A 117 14.00 -10.60 2.60
C GLU A 117 12.47 -10.41 2.49
N LEU A 118 11.69 -11.46 2.78
CA LEU A 118 10.24 -11.38 2.83
C LEU A 118 9.74 -10.40 3.90
N GLU A 119 10.33 -10.44 5.10
CA GLU A 119 10.02 -9.48 6.17
C GLU A 119 10.32 -8.05 5.72
N ARG A 120 11.49 -7.82 5.13
CA ARG A 120 11.87 -6.50 4.63
C ARG A 120 10.88 -5.99 3.57
N ARG A 121 10.46 -6.84 2.63
CA ARG A 121 9.46 -6.47 1.61
C ARG A 121 8.12 -6.10 2.24
N ARG A 122 7.67 -6.90 3.21
CA ARG A 122 6.43 -6.61 3.93
C ARG A 122 6.48 -5.26 4.63
N ASP A 123 7.58 -4.97 5.31
CA ASP A 123 7.73 -3.74 6.09
C ASP A 123 7.88 -2.50 5.18
N LEU A 124 8.44 -2.66 3.98
CA LEU A 124 8.58 -1.58 3.00
C LEU A 124 7.35 -1.36 2.13
N ALA A 125 6.43 -2.32 2.03
CA ALA A 125 5.27 -2.23 1.13
C ALA A 125 4.40 -0.99 1.37
N PRO A 126 4.09 -0.57 2.62
CA PRO A 126 3.33 0.67 2.85
C PRO A 126 4.06 1.92 2.36
N LEU A 127 5.38 2.00 2.54
CA LEU A 127 6.19 3.12 2.07
C LEU A 127 6.24 3.18 0.54
N GLN A 128 6.39 2.02 -0.10
CA GLN A 128 6.38 1.92 -1.56
C GLN A 128 5.02 2.30 -2.13
N PHE A 129 3.94 1.82 -1.52
CA PHE A 129 2.59 2.20 -1.87
C PHE A 129 2.41 3.72 -1.79
N MET A 130 2.74 4.33 -0.66
CA MET A 130 2.59 5.78 -0.47
C MET A 130 3.39 6.59 -1.48
N ARG A 131 4.60 6.17 -1.83
CA ARG A 131 5.43 6.85 -2.86
C ARG A 131 4.74 6.88 -4.22
N VAL A 132 4.09 5.77 -4.61
CA VAL A 132 3.41 5.67 -5.91
C VAL A 132 2.11 6.48 -5.93
N VAL A 133 1.36 6.51 -4.82
CA VAL A 133 0.07 7.20 -4.76
C VAL A 133 0.19 8.69 -4.38
N GLN A 134 1.34 9.12 -3.88
CA GLN A 134 1.58 10.51 -3.46
C GLN A 134 1.21 11.56 -4.52
N PRO A 135 1.52 11.40 -5.82
CA PRO A 135 1.10 12.37 -6.83
C PRO A 135 -0.43 12.54 -6.88
N VAL A 136 -1.17 11.42 -6.83
CA VAL A 136 -2.64 11.43 -6.82
C VAL A 136 -3.19 12.11 -5.58
N LEU A 137 -2.59 11.88 -4.41
CA LEU A 137 -2.97 12.55 -3.17
C LEU A 137 -2.65 14.06 -3.21
N SER A 138 -1.56 14.45 -3.88
CA SER A 138 -1.22 15.86 -4.08
C SER A 138 -2.21 16.57 -4.99
N GLU A 139 -2.67 15.92 -6.06
CA GLU A 139 -3.73 16.45 -6.92
C GLU A 139 -5.05 16.59 -6.15
N LEU A 140 -5.40 15.57 -5.34
CA LEU A 140 -6.60 15.62 -4.51
C LEU A 140 -6.57 16.78 -3.49
N LEU A 141 -5.40 17.02 -2.88
CA LEU A 141 -5.20 18.16 -1.98
C LEU A 141 -5.46 19.50 -2.67
N GLN A 142 -5.01 19.64 -3.93
CA GLN A 142 -5.24 20.85 -4.71
C GLN A 142 -6.71 20.99 -5.14
N GLU A 143 -7.36 19.92 -5.59
CA GLU A 143 -8.78 19.92 -6.00
C GLU A 143 -9.73 20.28 -4.85
N THR A 144 -9.39 19.87 -3.63
CA THR A 144 -10.17 20.17 -2.41
C THR A 144 -9.84 21.53 -1.80
N GLU A 145 -8.87 22.26 -2.39
CA GLU A 145 -8.35 23.53 -1.84
C GLU A 145 -7.83 23.38 -0.40
N ALA A 146 -7.53 22.16 0.02
CA ALA A 146 -6.98 21.86 1.35
C ALA A 146 -5.48 22.16 1.40
N VAL A 147 -5.01 22.62 2.55
CA VAL A 147 -3.60 22.93 2.79
C VAL A 147 -2.87 21.79 3.51
N VAL A 148 -3.62 20.88 4.14
CA VAL A 148 -3.06 19.74 4.90
C VAL A 148 -3.88 18.47 4.66
N LEU A 149 -3.17 17.35 4.46
CA LEU A 149 -3.74 16.01 4.45
C LEU A 149 -3.14 15.23 5.62
N LEU A 150 -4.00 14.67 6.46
CA LEU A 150 -3.61 13.92 7.66
C LEU A 150 -4.03 12.46 7.57
N ASP A 151 -3.22 11.58 8.16
CA ASP A 151 -3.66 10.20 8.41
C ASP A 151 -4.70 10.19 9.54
N ARG A 152 -5.82 9.51 9.34
CA ARG A 152 -6.92 9.33 10.30
C ARG A 152 -6.43 8.87 11.67
N ARG A 153 -5.41 8.02 11.73
CA ARG A 153 -4.82 7.53 12.98
C ARG A 153 -4.12 8.62 13.81
N SER A 154 -3.73 9.71 13.17
CA SER A 154 -3.11 10.86 13.82
C SER A 154 -4.13 11.88 14.30
N VAL A 155 -5.42 11.69 13.98
CA VAL A 155 -6.50 12.63 14.29
C VAL A 155 -7.40 12.05 15.35
N LEU A 156 -7.59 12.77 16.46
CA LEU A 156 -8.44 12.32 17.55
C LEU A 156 -9.93 12.33 17.18
N LEU A 157 -10.39 13.40 16.51
CA LEU A 157 -11.76 13.58 16.04
C LEU A 157 -11.73 14.37 14.73
N HIS A 158 -12.53 13.96 13.76
CA HIS A 158 -12.77 14.71 12.52
C HIS A 158 -14.25 14.64 12.16
N ALA A 159 -14.74 15.61 11.40
CA ALA A 159 -16.04 15.56 10.79
C ALA A 159 -15.97 14.61 9.58
N GLU A 160 -17.03 13.83 9.34
CA GLU A 160 -17.12 12.89 8.20
C GLU A 160 -16.83 13.58 6.86
N VAL A 161 -17.25 14.83 6.75
CA VAL A 161 -17.03 15.68 5.58
C VAL A 161 -15.56 15.95 5.25
N ALA A 162 -14.66 15.84 6.23
CA ALA A 162 -13.22 16.00 6.02
C ALA A 162 -12.52 14.68 5.58
N ASP A 163 -13.21 13.54 5.71
CA ASP A 163 -12.68 12.24 5.28
C ASP A 163 -12.88 12.06 3.78
N VAL A 164 -11.77 12.05 3.05
CA VAL A 164 -11.75 11.88 1.59
C VAL A 164 -11.24 10.51 1.17
N THR A 165 -11.21 9.53 2.08
CA THR A 165 -10.64 8.19 1.83
C THR A 165 -11.28 7.52 0.62
N ASP A 166 -12.60 7.49 0.51
CA ASP A 166 -13.31 6.84 -0.60
C ASP A 166 -13.04 7.51 -1.94
N LEU A 167 -12.94 8.85 -1.94
CA LEU A 167 -12.56 9.62 -3.11
C LEU A 167 -11.11 9.31 -3.52
N ALA A 168 -10.19 9.24 -2.55
CA ALA A 168 -8.80 8.89 -2.79
C ALA A 168 -8.67 7.48 -3.37
N ILE A 169 -9.37 6.47 -2.82
CA ILE A 169 -9.40 5.10 -3.37
C ILE A 169 -9.85 5.10 -4.84
N THR A 170 -10.93 5.80 -5.13
CA THR A 170 -11.47 5.90 -6.50
C THR A 170 -10.45 6.52 -7.46
N ARG A 171 -9.79 7.61 -7.05
CA ARG A 171 -8.78 8.30 -7.86
C ARG A 171 -7.52 7.46 -8.06
N ILE A 172 -7.04 6.82 -7.01
CA ILE A 172 -5.86 5.93 -7.08
C ILE A 172 -6.16 4.79 -8.06
N ASN A 173 -7.31 4.13 -7.96
CA ASN A 173 -7.67 3.04 -8.88
C ASN A 173 -7.78 3.53 -10.34
N ALA A 174 -8.32 4.72 -10.57
CA ALA A 174 -8.45 5.30 -11.91
C ALA A 174 -7.09 5.70 -12.52
N THR A 175 -6.14 6.19 -11.71
CA THR A 175 -4.88 6.77 -12.19
C THR A 175 -3.73 5.76 -12.15
N VAL A 176 -3.64 4.99 -11.07
CA VAL A 176 -2.56 4.05 -10.79
C VAL A 176 -2.94 2.62 -11.19
N GLY A 177 -4.24 2.26 -11.05
CA GLY A 177 -4.73 0.90 -11.28
C GLY A 177 -3.98 -0.10 -10.41
N THR A 178 -3.43 -1.15 -11.03
CA THR A 178 -2.61 -2.15 -10.33
C THR A 178 -1.18 -1.68 -10.02
N GLY A 179 -0.81 -0.48 -10.43
CA GLY A 179 0.50 0.11 -10.17
C GLY A 179 1.64 -0.37 -11.08
N PRO A 180 2.84 0.19 -10.94
CA PRO A 180 3.98 -0.17 -11.76
C PRO A 180 4.43 -1.61 -11.49
N GLN A 181 4.86 -2.33 -12.54
CA GLN A 181 5.35 -3.72 -12.44
C GLN A 181 6.72 -3.82 -11.77
N SER A 182 7.54 -2.77 -11.90
CA SER A 182 8.81 -2.62 -11.19
C SER A 182 8.74 -1.35 -10.36
N LEU A 183 9.11 -1.46 -9.09
CA LEU A 183 9.23 -0.28 -8.23
C LEU A 183 10.35 0.61 -8.75
N PRO A 184 10.17 1.92 -8.79
CA PRO A 184 11.29 2.82 -9.00
C PRO A 184 12.31 2.55 -7.89
N GLU A 185 13.55 2.26 -8.26
CA GLU A 185 14.65 2.19 -7.29
C GLU A 185 14.67 3.48 -6.46
N PRO A 186 14.91 3.40 -5.14
CA PRO A 186 15.08 4.60 -4.34
C PRO A 186 16.23 5.39 -4.95
N GLN A 187 15.92 6.53 -5.55
CA GLN A 187 16.95 7.48 -5.91
C GLN A 187 17.61 7.90 -4.59
N PRO A 188 18.93 7.77 -4.44
CA PRO A 188 19.60 8.33 -3.29
C PRO A 188 19.25 9.82 -3.26
N ASP A 189 18.73 10.26 -2.12
CA ASP A 189 18.43 11.67 -1.91
C ASP A 189 19.71 12.46 -2.18
N GLU A 190 19.68 13.36 -3.16
CA GLU A 190 20.81 14.28 -3.43
C GLU A 190 21.16 15.16 -2.21
N SER A 191 20.31 15.15 -1.17
CA SER A 191 20.57 15.83 0.10
C SER A 191 21.57 15.12 1.01
N ASP A 192 21.87 13.82 0.78
CA ASP A 192 22.89 13.09 1.54
C ASP A 192 24.30 13.23 0.99
N ALA A 193 24.49 13.94 -0.11
CA ALA A 193 25.78 14.47 -0.51
C ALA A 193 26.17 15.64 0.40
N VAL A 194 26.27 15.39 1.71
CA VAL A 194 26.99 16.27 2.62
C VAL A 194 28.43 16.21 2.16
N GLU A 195 28.82 17.21 1.37
CA GLU A 195 30.21 17.52 1.02
C GLU A 195 30.98 17.60 2.36
N MET A 196 31.67 16.49 2.66
CA MET A 196 32.53 16.46 3.84
C MET A 196 33.59 17.54 3.65
N PRO A 197 33.66 18.54 4.55
CA PRO A 197 34.69 19.55 4.43
C PRO A 197 36.08 18.87 4.49
N GLU A 198 36.86 19.12 3.46
CA GLU A 198 38.22 18.63 3.32
C GLU A 198 39.03 19.09 4.56
N LEU A 199 39.40 18.11 5.40
CA LEU A 199 40.24 18.39 6.58
C LEU A 199 41.56 18.94 6.08
N PRO A 200 42.04 20.12 6.60
CA PRO A 200 43.33 20.66 6.21
C PRO A 200 44.42 19.66 6.55
N ALA A 201 45.31 19.42 5.59
CA ALA A 201 46.47 18.57 5.75
C ALA A 201 47.31 18.99 6.97
N PRO A 202 47.80 18.07 7.80
CA PRO A 202 48.68 18.41 8.91
C PRO A 202 49.94 19.04 8.34
N GLY A 203 50.14 20.31 8.72
CA GLY A 203 51.34 21.07 8.36
C GLY A 203 52.59 20.35 8.88
N GLY A 204 53.52 20.08 7.94
CA GLY A 204 54.83 19.61 8.28
C GLY A 204 55.67 20.74 8.83
N GLU A 205 56.29 20.47 9.95
CA GLU A 205 57.57 21.08 10.43
C GLU A 205 58.46 19.93 10.94
#